data_142ef658d9556fccc19935f14933c5f2
#
_entry.id   142ef658d9556fccc19935f14933c5f2
#
_cell.length_a   1.000
_cell.length_b   1.000
_cell.length_c   1.000
_cell.angle_alpha   90.00
_cell.angle_beta   90.00
_cell.angle_gamma   90.00
#
_symmetry.space_group_name_H-M   'P 1'
#
loop_
_entity.id
_entity.type
_entity.pdbx_description
1 polymer ?
#
loop_
_entity_poly.entity_id
_entity_poly.type
_entity_poly.pdbx_seq_one_letter_code
_entity_poly.pdbx_strand_id
1 'polypeptide(L)'
;MGLIRALCLLAAVLLYNVSSQADEWVIEDQENYITLKKNGEIAHGNNIYFNFDKHNGCLFNVFFFMYTMQDNIPSLMEVYADQAFQVILGGEEIPANLNYSISMGLGQVAGVYIARELPLSEGFIAYNEQMLQDNFMMMEIPEPHAQYFDIPHEHWDFTNLGPKLYEAHNTCIAQQI
;
A
#
# COMPACT_ATOMS: atom_id res chain seq x y z
N MET A 1 16.94 24.39 37.40
CA MET A 1 17.49 23.95 36.09
C MET A 1 17.27 22.45 35.78
N GLY A 2 17.03 21.58 36.76
CA GLY A 2 16.84 20.14 36.55
C GLY A 2 15.48 19.74 35.91
N LEU A 3 14.40 20.41 36.28
CA LEU A 3 13.05 20.04 35.85
C LEU A 3 12.80 20.28 34.31
N ILE A 4 13.33 21.38 33.78
CA ILE A 4 13.21 21.73 32.34
C ILE A 4 14.00 20.75 31.49
N ARG A 5 15.17 20.28 31.92
CA ARG A 5 15.96 19.26 31.21
C ARG A 5 15.28 17.91 31.19
N ALA A 6 14.59 17.52 32.27
CA ALA A 6 13.83 16.27 32.33
C ALA A 6 12.60 16.30 31.40
N LEU A 7 11.90 17.44 31.31
CA LEU A 7 10.74 17.60 30.41
C LEU A 7 11.17 17.55 28.94
N CYS A 8 12.28 18.17 28.55
CA CYS A 8 12.78 18.13 27.17
C CYS A 8 13.23 16.70 26.77
N LEU A 9 13.82 15.94 27.67
CA LEU A 9 14.20 14.54 27.42
C LEU A 9 12.96 13.64 27.26
N LEU A 10 11.92 13.84 28.08
CA LEU A 10 10.68 13.07 27.96
C LEU A 10 9.94 13.39 26.63
N ALA A 11 9.90 14.67 26.23
CA ALA A 11 9.32 15.09 24.95
C ALA A 11 10.10 14.52 23.76
N ALA A 12 11.43 14.48 23.83
CA ALA A 12 12.26 13.90 22.76
C ALA A 12 12.05 12.39 22.62
N VAL A 13 11.90 11.66 23.74
CA VAL A 13 11.62 10.21 23.73
C VAL A 13 10.22 9.92 23.18
N LEU A 14 9.21 10.75 23.49
CA LEU A 14 7.87 10.59 22.97
C LEU A 14 7.79 10.89 21.47
N LEU A 15 8.53 11.90 20.99
CA LEU A 15 8.61 12.22 19.56
C LEU A 15 9.37 11.14 18.76
N TYR A 16 10.38 10.50 19.36
CA TYR A 16 11.14 9.43 18.70
C TYR A 16 10.31 8.16 18.51
N ASN A 17 9.39 7.86 19.43
CA ASN A 17 8.51 6.69 19.31
C ASN A 17 7.36 6.88 18.32
N VAL A 18 6.99 8.12 17.99
CA VAL A 18 5.92 8.39 16.99
C VAL A 18 6.43 8.25 15.54
N SER A 19 7.73 8.53 15.31
CA SER A 19 8.32 8.42 13.97
C SER A 19 8.66 6.98 13.55
N SER A 20 8.79 6.03 14.48
CA SER A 20 9.19 4.65 14.14
C SER A 20 8.04 3.74 13.70
N GLN A 21 6.78 4.14 13.88
CA GLN A 21 5.63 3.32 13.45
C GLN A 21 5.22 3.56 11.99
N ALA A 22 5.68 4.64 11.35
CA ALA A 22 5.33 4.96 9.97
C ALA A 22 6.04 4.05 8.94
N ASP A 23 7.20 3.47 9.31
CA ASP A 23 8.07 2.73 8.39
C ASP A 23 7.92 1.21 8.44
N GLU A 24 7.06 0.66 9.29
CA GLU A 24 6.93 -0.79 9.45
C GLU A 24 5.74 -1.37 8.68
N TRP A 25 5.92 -2.61 8.21
CA TRP A 25 4.82 -3.43 7.72
C TRP A 25 3.86 -3.76 8.88
N VAL A 26 2.58 -3.43 8.69
CA VAL A 26 1.53 -3.65 9.68
C VAL A 26 0.63 -4.79 9.22
N ILE A 27 0.43 -5.79 10.09
CA ILE A 27 -0.54 -6.87 9.87
C ILE A 27 -1.81 -6.53 10.66
N GLU A 28 -2.95 -6.50 9.98
CA GLU A 28 -4.26 -6.26 10.55
C GLU A 28 -5.15 -7.49 10.34
N ASP A 29 -5.79 -7.93 11.41
CA ASP A 29 -6.79 -8.99 11.38
C ASP A 29 -8.17 -8.37 11.21
N GLN A 30 -8.76 -8.57 10.04
CA GLN A 30 -10.09 -8.13 9.69
C GLN A 30 -11.04 -9.33 9.58
N GLU A 31 -12.35 -9.10 9.60
CA GLU A 31 -13.35 -10.16 9.58
C GLU A 31 -13.09 -11.20 8.46
N ASN A 32 -12.88 -10.73 7.23
CA ASN A 32 -12.76 -11.60 6.04
C ASN A 32 -11.31 -11.72 5.53
N TYR A 33 -10.39 -10.87 6.01
CA TYR A 33 -9.04 -10.76 5.48
C TYR A 33 -7.99 -10.67 6.58
N ILE A 34 -6.81 -11.19 6.30
CA ILE A 34 -5.59 -10.73 6.94
C ILE A 34 -4.93 -9.74 5.98
N THR A 35 -4.74 -8.53 6.45
CA THR A 35 -4.18 -7.43 5.66
C THR A 35 -2.76 -7.15 6.09
N LEU A 36 -1.82 -7.20 5.16
CA LEU A 36 -0.47 -6.65 5.32
C LEU A 36 -0.43 -5.31 4.59
N LYS A 37 -0.06 -4.25 5.27
CA LYS A 37 -0.02 -2.90 4.68
C LYS A 37 1.25 -2.14 5.04
N LYS A 38 1.59 -1.18 4.17
CA LYS A 38 2.64 -0.19 4.42
C LYS A 38 2.24 1.18 3.86
N ASN A 39 2.59 2.23 4.59
CA ASN A 39 2.40 3.61 4.14
C ASN A 39 3.45 3.97 3.08
N GLY A 40 3.08 4.87 2.15
CA GLY A 40 4.01 5.46 1.19
C GLY A 40 4.97 6.45 1.85
N GLU A 41 6.12 6.62 1.23
CA GLU A 41 7.18 7.50 1.72
C GLU A 41 7.02 8.95 1.22
N ILE A 42 6.31 9.16 0.09
CA ILE A 42 6.17 10.47 -0.54
C ILE A 42 4.90 11.18 -0.09
N ALA A 43 3.76 10.49 -0.16
CA ALA A 43 2.46 11.10 0.12
C ALA A 43 1.76 10.44 1.30
N HIS A 44 1.41 11.25 2.30
CA HIS A 44 0.57 10.79 3.38
C HIS A 44 -0.82 10.36 2.87
N GLY A 45 -1.20 9.13 3.17
CA GLY A 45 -2.46 8.54 2.74
C GLY A 45 -2.33 7.57 1.58
N ASN A 46 -1.21 7.56 0.87
CA ASN A 46 -0.89 6.50 -0.07
C ASN A 46 -0.43 5.27 0.70
N ASN A 47 -0.96 4.12 0.31
CA ASN A 47 -0.66 2.86 0.99
C ASN A 47 -0.63 1.71 -0.01
N ILE A 48 0.22 0.72 0.24
CA ILE A 48 0.16 -0.58 -0.43
C ILE A 48 -0.44 -1.62 0.51
N TYR A 49 -1.24 -2.52 -0.05
CA TYR A 49 -1.95 -3.57 0.67
C TYR A 49 -1.79 -4.92 -0.01
N PHE A 50 -1.60 -5.95 0.81
CA PHE A 50 -1.70 -7.36 0.45
C PHE A 50 -2.83 -7.97 1.32
N ASN A 51 -3.99 -8.22 0.72
CA ASN A 51 -5.15 -8.76 1.43
C ASN A 51 -5.29 -10.26 1.17
N PHE A 52 -5.07 -11.07 2.20
CA PHE A 52 -5.23 -12.52 2.19
C PHE A 52 -6.67 -12.89 2.56
N ASP A 53 -7.39 -13.54 1.66
CA ASP A 53 -8.81 -13.88 1.81
C ASP A 53 -8.99 -15.17 2.60
N LYS A 54 -9.59 -15.08 3.80
CA LYS A 54 -9.86 -16.23 4.70
C LYS A 54 -10.85 -17.24 4.12
N HIS A 55 -11.72 -16.81 3.19
CA HIS A 55 -12.72 -17.66 2.53
C HIS A 55 -12.24 -18.28 1.22
N ASN A 56 -11.10 -17.83 0.68
CA ASN A 56 -10.60 -18.26 -0.61
C ASN A 56 -9.17 -18.84 -0.52
N GLY A 57 -8.93 -19.72 0.46
CA GLY A 57 -7.65 -20.42 0.59
C GLY A 57 -6.46 -19.52 0.84
N CYS A 58 -6.69 -18.34 1.41
CA CYS A 58 -5.67 -17.31 1.65
C CYS A 58 -4.94 -16.84 0.37
N LEU A 59 -5.62 -16.92 -0.79
CA LEU A 59 -5.19 -16.17 -1.96
C LEU A 59 -5.21 -14.68 -1.64
N PHE A 60 -4.27 -13.93 -2.19
CA PHE A 60 -4.18 -12.51 -1.84
C PHE A 60 -4.34 -11.60 -3.05
N ASN A 61 -4.81 -10.40 -2.76
CA ASN A 61 -4.92 -9.30 -3.70
C ASN A 61 -3.87 -8.25 -3.35
N VAL A 62 -3.30 -7.62 -4.38
CA VAL A 62 -2.38 -6.48 -4.23
C VAL A 62 -3.05 -5.24 -4.77
N PHE A 63 -3.13 -4.20 -3.96
CA PHE A 63 -3.68 -2.93 -4.38
C PHE A 63 -3.03 -1.75 -3.64
N PHE A 64 -3.17 -0.57 -4.26
CA PHE A 64 -2.73 0.69 -3.69
C PHE A 64 -3.93 1.57 -3.35
N PHE A 65 -3.82 2.31 -2.26
CA PHE A 65 -4.60 3.51 -2.07
C PHE A 65 -3.77 4.72 -2.46
N MET A 66 -4.32 5.50 -3.40
CA MET A 66 -3.73 6.74 -3.86
C MET A 66 -4.63 7.90 -3.42
N TYR A 67 -4.09 8.75 -2.57
CA TYR A 67 -4.80 9.94 -2.11
C TYR A 67 -4.60 11.08 -3.10
N THR A 68 -5.67 11.85 -3.35
CA THR A 68 -5.64 13.07 -4.15
C THR A 68 -6.65 14.10 -3.65
N MET A 69 -6.32 15.37 -3.78
CA MET A 69 -7.24 16.48 -3.54
C MET A 69 -8.04 16.85 -4.80
N GLN A 70 -7.74 16.22 -5.94
CA GLN A 70 -8.49 16.41 -7.17
C GLN A 70 -9.92 15.88 -7.01
N ASP A 71 -10.88 16.59 -7.56
CA ASP A 71 -12.31 16.24 -7.51
C ASP A 71 -12.81 15.50 -8.75
N ASN A 72 -11.92 15.24 -9.70
CA ASN A 72 -12.21 14.60 -10.99
C ASN A 72 -12.03 13.05 -11.00
N ILE A 73 -11.64 12.43 -9.89
CA ILE A 73 -11.53 10.98 -9.79
C ILE A 73 -12.84 10.24 -10.08
N PRO A 74 -14.05 10.71 -9.70
CA PRO A 74 -15.30 10.07 -10.09
C PRO A 74 -15.46 9.98 -11.62
N SER A 75 -15.04 11.01 -12.37
CA SER A 75 -15.04 10.98 -13.83
C SER A 75 -14.08 9.91 -14.38
N LEU A 76 -12.93 9.71 -13.72
CA LEU A 76 -11.99 8.64 -14.05
C LEU A 76 -12.63 7.26 -13.83
N MET A 77 -13.36 7.08 -12.71
CA MET A 77 -14.11 5.85 -12.42
C MET A 77 -15.14 5.53 -13.51
N GLU A 78 -15.88 6.54 -13.98
CA GLU A 78 -16.87 6.37 -15.06
C GLU A 78 -16.21 5.96 -16.39
N VAL A 79 -15.08 6.57 -16.73
CA VAL A 79 -14.37 6.30 -17.99
C VAL A 79 -13.70 4.92 -17.99
N TYR A 80 -13.19 4.48 -16.83
CA TYR A 80 -12.35 3.28 -16.71
C TYR A 80 -12.99 2.14 -15.92
N ALA A 81 -14.29 2.24 -15.58
CA ALA A 81 -14.98 1.22 -14.78
C ALA A 81 -14.82 -0.20 -15.34
N ASP A 82 -14.74 -0.33 -16.68
CA ASP A 82 -14.58 -1.60 -17.39
C ASP A 82 -13.27 -1.69 -18.20
N GLN A 83 -12.34 -0.74 -17.99
CA GLN A 83 -11.08 -0.70 -18.75
C GLN A 83 -9.88 -0.81 -17.79
N ALA A 84 -8.95 -1.69 -18.15
CA ALA A 84 -7.67 -1.71 -17.49
C ALA A 84 -6.89 -0.44 -17.86
N PHE A 85 -6.31 0.22 -16.86
CA PHE A 85 -5.27 1.19 -17.09
C PHE A 85 -3.92 0.63 -16.65
N GLN A 86 -2.85 1.31 -16.94
CA GLN A 86 -1.51 0.84 -16.61
C GLN A 86 -0.91 1.67 -15.49
N VAL A 87 -0.12 1.02 -14.65
CA VAL A 87 0.82 1.66 -13.75
C VAL A 87 2.24 1.20 -14.09
N ILE A 88 3.22 2.02 -13.83
CA ILE A 88 4.63 1.62 -13.92
C ILE A 88 5.05 1.20 -12.50
N LEU A 89 5.45 -0.05 -12.33
CA LEU A 89 5.88 -0.61 -11.07
C LEU A 89 7.28 -1.19 -11.22
N GLY A 90 8.25 -0.65 -10.46
CA GLY A 90 9.65 -1.06 -10.60
C GLY A 90 10.24 -0.84 -12.01
N GLY A 91 9.66 0.09 -12.79
CA GLY A 91 10.05 0.37 -14.17
C GLY A 91 9.34 -0.46 -15.24
N GLU A 92 8.46 -1.38 -14.87
CA GLU A 92 7.65 -2.18 -15.79
C GLU A 92 6.21 -1.69 -15.85
N GLU A 93 5.61 -1.67 -17.05
CA GLU A 93 4.19 -1.38 -17.24
C GLU A 93 3.34 -2.58 -16.82
N ILE A 94 2.49 -2.39 -15.82
CA ILE A 94 1.62 -3.42 -15.27
C ILE A 94 0.16 -3.02 -15.48
N PRO A 95 -0.68 -3.91 -16.05
CA PRO A 95 -2.11 -3.67 -16.12
C PRO A 95 -2.70 -3.50 -14.71
N ALA A 96 -3.51 -2.49 -14.53
CA ALA A 96 -4.16 -2.18 -13.27
C ALA A 96 -5.65 -1.88 -13.48
N ASN A 97 -6.43 -1.93 -12.41
CA ASN A 97 -7.83 -1.58 -12.42
C ASN A 97 -8.12 -0.55 -11.33
N LEU A 98 -8.69 0.57 -11.72
CA LEU A 98 -9.28 1.49 -10.77
C LEU A 98 -10.61 0.92 -10.30
N ASN A 99 -10.72 0.59 -9.01
CA ASN A 99 -11.87 -0.17 -8.50
C ASN A 99 -12.89 0.71 -7.79
N TYR A 100 -12.45 1.73 -7.10
CA TYR A 100 -13.34 2.67 -6.41
C TYR A 100 -12.63 3.98 -6.06
N SER A 101 -13.46 4.98 -5.76
CA SER A 101 -13.02 6.24 -5.17
C SER A 101 -13.92 6.56 -3.97
N ILE A 102 -13.31 6.96 -2.86
CA ILE A 102 -14.01 7.34 -1.63
C ILE A 102 -13.57 8.74 -1.24
N SER A 103 -14.55 9.62 -0.97
CA SER A 103 -14.26 10.94 -0.41
C SER A 103 -13.82 10.82 1.05
N MET A 104 -12.68 11.39 1.38
CA MET A 104 -12.11 11.39 2.73
C MET A 104 -11.64 12.80 3.11
N GLY A 105 -12.40 13.47 3.99
CA GLY A 105 -12.07 14.83 4.42
C GLY A 105 -12.09 15.83 3.25
N LEU A 106 -10.92 16.42 2.92
CA LEU A 106 -10.77 17.39 1.84
C LEU A 106 -10.35 16.77 0.50
N GLY A 107 -10.18 15.44 0.45
CA GLY A 107 -9.71 14.77 -0.76
C GLY A 107 -10.45 13.47 -1.02
N GLN A 108 -9.91 12.70 -1.93
CA GLN A 108 -10.41 11.40 -2.34
C GLN A 108 -9.30 10.35 -2.25
N VAL A 109 -9.69 9.11 -2.03
CA VAL A 109 -8.80 7.95 -2.10
C VAL A 109 -9.25 7.09 -3.26
N ALA A 110 -8.38 6.84 -4.20
CA ALA A 110 -8.58 5.90 -5.29
C ALA A 110 -7.97 4.55 -4.94
N GLY A 111 -8.72 3.48 -5.10
CA GLY A 111 -8.25 2.10 -4.94
C GLY A 111 -7.83 1.52 -6.30
N VAL A 112 -6.54 1.23 -6.45
CA VAL A 112 -5.92 0.70 -7.67
C VAL A 112 -5.48 -0.73 -7.44
N TYR A 113 -6.14 -1.69 -8.09
CA TYR A 113 -5.76 -3.10 -8.04
C TYR A 113 -4.76 -3.44 -9.13
N ILE A 114 -3.67 -4.12 -8.76
CA ILE A 114 -2.64 -4.60 -9.69
C ILE A 114 -2.61 -6.12 -9.82
N ALA A 115 -3.11 -6.85 -8.83
CA ALA A 115 -3.19 -8.30 -8.88
C ALA A 115 -4.34 -8.80 -8.00
N ARG A 116 -4.95 -9.91 -8.40
CA ARG A 116 -6.06 -10.55 -7.68
C ARG A 116 -5.84 -12.04 -7.57
N GLU A 117 -6.24 -12.61 -6.44
CA GLU A 117 -6.29 -14.06 -6.18
C GLU A 117 -4.95 -14.76 -6.45
N LEU A 118 -3.85 -14.14 -6.04
CA LEU A 118 -2.53 -14.72 -6.19
C LEU A 118 -2.25 -15.72 -5.06
N PRO A 119 -1.68 -16.89 -5.36
CA PRO A 119 -1.10 -17.73 -4.35
C PRO A 119 0.24 -17.16 -3.87
N LEU A 120 0.49 -17.19 -2.57
CA LEU A 120 1.82 -16.85 -2.07
C LEU A 120 2.81 -17.93 -2.51
N SER A 121 3.83 -17.54 -3.27
CA SER A 121 4.87 -18.43 -3.78
C SER A 121 6.25 -17.79 -3.67
N GLU A 122 7.27 -18.63 -3.62
CA GLU A 122 8.66 -18.16 -3.69
C GLU A 122 8.93 -17.36 -4.97
N GLY A 123 8.29 -17.74 -6.08
CA GLY A 123 8.40 -17.03 -7.36
C GLY A 123 7.84 -15.60 -7.29
N PHE A 124 6.73 -15.39 -6.59
CA PHE A 124 6.19 -14.05 -6.38
C PHE A 124 7.16 -13.18 -5.55
N ILE A 125 7.72 -13.74 -4.48
CA ILE A 125 8.68 -13.02 -3.63
C ILE A 125 9.94 -12.66 -4.43
N ALA A 126 10.53 -13.65 -5.14
CA ALA A 126 11.71 -13.44 -5.95
C ALA A 126 11.49 -12.41 -7.07
N TYR A 127 10.31 -12.43 -7.72
CA TYR A 127 9.95 -11.45 -8.73
C TYR A 127 9.92 -10.03 -8.14
N ASN A 128 9.27 -9.85 -6.98
CA ASN A 128 9.25 -8.54 -6.33
C ASN A 128 10.67 -8.08 -5.95
N GLU A 129 11.49 -8.95 -5.40
CA GLU A 129 12.89 -8.62 -5.06
C GLU A 129 13.70 -8.13 -6.27
N GLN A 130 13.42 -8.64 -7.47
CA GLN A 130 14.08 -8.20 -8.71
C GLN A 130 13.66 -6.80 -9.17
N MET A 131 12.46 -6.36 -8.79
CA MET A 131 11.93 -5.04 -9.16
C MET A 131 12.36 -3.93 -8.19
N LEU A 132 13.02 -4.26 -7.09
CA LEU A 132 13.45 -3.29 -6.10
C LEU A 132 14.67 -2.50 -6.57
N GLN A 133 14.65 -1.20 -6.32
CA GLN A 133 15.81 -0.33 -6.40
C GLN A 133 16.19 0.08 -4.97
N ASP A 134 17.33 -0.39 -4.49
CA ASP A 134 17.81 -0.12 -3.12
C ASP A 134 16.77 -0.48 -2.03
N ASN A 135 16.05 -1.61 -2.21
CA ASN A 135 14.91 -2.10 -1.41
C ASN A 135 13.59 -1.31 -1.56
N PHE A 136 13.53 -0.29 -2.43
CA PHE A 136 12.30 0.44 -2.68
C PHE A 136 11.57 -0.09 -3.91
N MET A 137 10.26 -0.25 -3.80
CA MET A 137 9.36 -0.44 -4.92
C MET A 137 8.83 0.93 -5.36
N MET A 138 9.20 1.33 -6.57
CA MET A 138 8.70 2.57 -7.19
C MET A 138 7.43 2.30 -7.97
N MET A 139 6.42 3.16 -7.80
CA MET A 139 5.20 3.13 -8.59
C MET A 139 4.93 4.51 -9.18
N GLU A 140 4.49 4.51 -10.44
CA GLU A 140 4.08 5.71 -11.15
C GLU A 140 2.78 5.46 -11.92
N ILE A 141 1.89 6.43 -11.88
CA ILE A 141 0.72 6.49 -12.76
C ILE A 141 1.13 7.32 -13.96
N PRO A 142 1.21 6.71 -15.18
CA PRO A 142 1.65 7.44 -16.37
C PRO A 142 0.56 8.36 -16.93
N GLU A 143 0.96 9.29 -17.82
CA GLU A 143 0.03 10.05 -18.62
C GLU A 143 -0.79 9.14 -19.57
N PRO A 144 -2.06 9.44 -19.83
CA PRO A 144 -2.79 10.66 -19.46
C PRO A 144 -3.42 10.61 -18.05
N HIS A 145 -3.21 9.55 -17.27
CA HIS A 145 -3.91 9.34 -16.00
C HIS A 145 -3.27 10.13 -14.84
N ALA A 146 -2.00 10.46 -14.93
CA ALA A 146 -1.26 11.23 -13.92
C ALA A 146 -1.96 12.54 -13.55
N GLN A 147 -2.63 13.20 -14.52
CA GLN A 147 -3.35 14.46 -14.31
C GLN A 147 -4.46 14.41 -13.24
N TYR A 148 -4.92 13.23 -12.86
CA TYR A 148 -5.97 13.05 -11.86
C TYR A 148 -5.45 12.94 -10.44
N PHE A 149 -4.13 12.92 -10.26
CA PHE A 149 -3.47 12.76 -8.96
C PHE A 149 -2.54 13.92 -8.70
N ASP A 150 -2.56 14.47 -7.48
CA ASP A 150 -1.63 15.54 -7.09
C ASP A 150 -0.18 15.05 -7.08
N ILE A 151 -0.01 13.79 -6.66
CA ILE A 151 1.27 13.08 -6.65
C ILE A 151 1.03 11.73 -7.34
N PRO A 152 1.34 11.61 -8.65
CA PRO A 152 1.07 10.40 -9.42
C PRO A 152 2.13 9.31 -9.24
N HIS A 153 3.03 9.44 -8.29
CA HIS A 153 4.09 8.48 -8.02
C HIS A 153 4.24 8.25 -6.52
N GLU A 154 4.73 7.07 -6.16
CA GLU A 154 4.99 6.69 -4.78
C GLU A 154 6.14 5.69 -4.73
N HIS A 155 6.75 5.52 -3.56
CA HIS A 155 7.63 4.40 -3.29
C HIS A 155 7.41 3.85 -1.88
N TRP A 156 7.70 2.57 -1.75
CA TRP A 156 7.63 1.86 -0.48
C TRP A 156 8.95 1.11 -0.26
N ASP A 157 9.47 1.20 0.95
CA ASP A 157 10.57 0.33 1.39
C ASP A 157 10.04 -1.09 1.60
N PHE A 158 10.51 -2.04 0.80
CA PHE A 158 10.13 -3.45 0.85
C PHE A 158 11.06 -4.30 1.73
N THR A 159 11.92 -3.66 2.53
CA THR A 159 12.70 -4.37 3.53
C THR A 159 11.79 -5.25 4.39
N ASN A 160 12.16 -6.52 4.55
CA ASN A 160 11.39 -7.53 5.26
C ASN A 160 10.02 -7.90 4.67
N LEU A 161 9.68 -7.52 3.43
CA LEU A 161 8.40 -7.88 2.82
C LEU A 161 8.17 -9.40 2.81
N GLY A 162 9.14 -10.19 2.34
CA GLY A 162 9.01 -11.64 2.23
C GLY A 162 8.63 -12.31 3.57
N PRO A 163 9.40 -12.11 4.65
CA PRO A 163 9.03 -12.61 5.97
C PRO A 163 7.64 -12.15 6.44
N LYS A 164 7.26 -10.91 6.17
CA LYS A 164 5.96 -10.37 6.57
C LYS A 164 4.79 -10.93 5.76
N LEU A 165 4.99 -11.21 4.47
CA LEU A 165 3.99 -11.93 3.65
C LEU A 165 3.75 -13.33 4.19
N TYR A 166 4.81 -14.07 4.56
CA TYR A 166 4.64 -15.39 5.18
C TYR A 166 3.96 -15.32 6.54
N GLU A 167 4.27 -14.33 7.37
CA GLU A 167 3.60 -14.12 8.67
C GLU A 167 2.10 -13.87 8.47
N ALA A 168 1.72 -12.96 7.57
CA ALA A 168 0.33 -12.65 7.26
C ALA A 168 -0.42 -13.86 6.66
N HIS A 169 0.20 -14.59 5.72
CA HIS A 169 -0.37 -15.79 5.11
C HIS A 169 -0.60 -16.90 6.14
N ASN A 170 0.38 -17.19 7.02
CA ASN A 170 0.24 -18.19 8.06
C ASN A 170 -0.86 -17.81 9.06
N THR A 171 -0.99 -16.52 9.38
CA THR A 171 -2.08 -16.01 10.20
C THR A 171 -3.44 -16.26 9.54
N CYS A 172 -3.54 -16.02 8.22
CA CYS A 172 -4.74 -16.29 7.45
C CYS A 172 -5.08 -17.79 7.45
N ILE A 173 -4.10 -18.67 7.16
CA ILE A 173 -4.31 -20.14 7.16
C ILE A 173 -4.83 -20.63 8.51
N ALA A 174 -4.32 -20.09 9.62
CA ALA A 174 -4.78 -20.47 10.96
C ALA A 174 -6.23 -20.03 11.27
N GLN A 175 -6.79 -19.13 10.47
CA GLN A 175 -8.11 -18.52 10.65
C GLN A 175 -9.05 -18.76 9.46
N GLN A 176 -8.74 -19.69 8.57
CA GLN A 176 -9.62 -20.05 7.46
C GLN A 176 -11.03 -20.45 7.94
N ILE A 177 -12.04 -19.97 7.24
CA ILE A 177 -13.46 -20.14 7.55
C ILE A 177 -14.12 -21.06 6.53
#